data_82094a5483cf8e8a06e56026225d7026
#
_entry.id   82094a5483cf8e8a06e56026225d7026
#
_cell.length_a   1.000
_cell.length_b   1.000
_cell.length_c   1.000
_cell.angle_alpha   90.00
_cell.angle_beta   90.00
_cell.angle_gamma   90.00
#
_symmetry.space_group_name_H-M   'P 1'
#
loop_
_entity.id
_entity.type
_entity.pdbx_description
1 polymer ?
#
loop_
_entity_poly.entity_id
_entity_poly.type
_entity_poly.pdbx_seq_one_letter_code
_entity_poly.pdbx_strand_id
1 'polypeptide(L)'
;LGFLFFLLSRDRRRVVTKNLDLCFPNLSTRERANLRLKHFISLGRALADCSIAWWSKASSIKKLAKIERKEILDQALSEGPVIVLAPHFVGLEILGIRLSIEEHAQTMYSKQKDPILDKFLQSRRTRFRETKLISRQDGIKSVIRALKARLPLFFLPDMDFGPKDAVYVPFFGISAATIDAVPRLAALTKAKVIPVTIRQYGFNEPYIIKFFPSWNNYPSCDLLNDTKTMNEFIETQARMMPEQYYWVHK
;
A
#
# COMPACT_ATOMS: atom_id res chain seq x y z
N LEU A 1 0.97 16.34 15.82
CA LEU A 1 0.05 15.19 15.82
C LEU A 1 0.81 13.88 16.05
N GLY A 2 1.84 13.55 15.25
CA GLY A 2 2.58 12.27 15.37
C GLY A 2 3.23 12.05 16.73
N PHE A 3 3.86 13.06 17.31
CA PHE A 3 4.43 12.99 18.66
C PHE A 3 3.36 12.73 19.73
N LEU A 4 2.21 13.39 19.64
CA LEU A 4 1.09 13.15 20.53
C LEU A 4 0.56 11.71 20.38
N PHE A 5 0.42 11.21 19.14
CA PHE A 5 0.03 9.84 18.90
C PHE A 5 1.06 8.85 19.45
N PHE A 6 2.36 9.13 19.32
CA PHE A 6 3.42 8.36 19.96
C PHE A 6 3.25 8.29 21.48
N LEU A 7 2.95 9.40 22.15
CA LEU A 7 2.79 9.42 23.61
C LEU A 7 1.56 8.63 24.07
N LEU A 8 0.43 8.80 23.39
CA LEU A 8 -0.87 8.25 23.82
C LEU A 8 -1.08 6.78 23.40
N SER A 9 -0.47 6.30 22.33
CA SER A 9 -0.77 4.97 21.78
C SER A 9 0.22 3.91 22.26
N ARG A 10 0.13 3.50 23.54
CA ARG A 10 1.03 2.51 24.16
C ARG A 10 1.07 1.18 23.39
N ASP A 11 -0.09 0.66 22.98
CA ASP A 11 -0.18 -0.63 22.29
C ASP A 11 0.45 -0.55 20.88
N ARG A 12 0.22 0.53 20.15
CA ARG A 12 0.84 0.71 18.84
C ARG A 12 2.36 0.88 18.95
N ARG A 13 2.84 1.58 20.00
CA ARG A 13 4.29 1.63 20.25
C ARG A 13 4.91 0.26 20.48
N ARG A 14 4.23 -0.63 21.24
CA ARG A 14 4.70 -2.00 21.47
C ARG A 14 4.78 -2.79 20.15
N VAL A 15 3.74 -2.69 19.31
CA VAL A 15 3.73 -3.34 17.99
C VAL A 15 4.88 -2.84 17.13
N VAL A 16 5.03 -1.51 16.98
CA VAL A 16 6.14 -0.93 16.20
C VAL A 16 7.50 -1.35 16.76
N THR A 17 7.68 -1.36 18.08
CA THR A 17 8.93 -1.81 18.70
C THR A 17 9.25 -3.26 18.30
N LYS A 18 8.27 -4.17 18.46
CA LYS A 18 8.47 -5.58 18.11
C LYS A 18 8.80 -5.77 16.63
N ASN A 19 8.09 -5.08 15.74
CA ASN A 19 8.35 -5.17 14.29
C ASN A 19 9.75 -4.64 13.93
N LEU A 20 10.18 -3.51 14.52
CA LEU A 20 11.51 -2.96 14.28
C LEU A 20 12.63 -3.84 14.89
N ASP A 21 12.39 -4.47 16.05
CA ASP A 21 13.35 -5.39 16.66
C ASP A 21 13.55 -6.64 15.77
N LEU A 22 12.49 -7.14 15.17
CA LEU A 22 12.52 -8.27 14.25
C LEU A 22 13.18 -7.91 12.91
N CYS A 23 12.76 -6.81 12.29
CA CYS A 23 13.18 -6.44 10.94
C CYS A 23 14.55 -5.76 10.87
N PHE A 24 15.01 -5.13 11.98
CA PHE A 24 16.28 -4.42 12.05
C PHE A 24 17.12 -4.86 13.26
N PRO A 25 17.47 -6.16 13.37
CA PRO A 25 18.22 -6.67 14.54
C PRO A 25 19.61 -6.04 14.68
N ASN A 26 20.22 -5.62 13.57
CA ASN A 26 21.57 -5.02 13.53
C ASN A 26 21.62 -3.56 13.99
N LEU A 27 20.48 -2.87 14.10
CA LEU A 27 20.44 -1.52 14.66
C LEU A 27 20.55 -1.57 16.19
N SER A 28 21.25 -0.61 16.78
CA SER A 28 21.27 -0.44 18.23
C SER A 28 19.90 -0.10 18.78
N THR A 29 19.68 -0.32 20.07
CA THR A 29 18.43 0.05 20.76
C THR A 29 18.09 1.54 20.59
N ARG A 30 19.11 2.41 20.58
CA ARG A 30 18.94 3.85 20.38
C ARG A 30 18.48 4.19 18.96
N GLU A 31 19.05 3.54 17.95
CA GLU A 31 18.68 3.73 16.56
C GLU A 31 17.24 3.25 16.30
N ARG A 32 16.86 2.06 16.82
CA ARG A 32 15.47 1.58 16.72
C ARG A 32 14.50 2.49 17.46
N ALA A 33 14.87 3.03 18.63
CA ALA A 33 14.01 4.00 19.33
C ALA A 33 13.83 5.29 18.54
N ASN A 34 14.88 5.80 17.88
CA ASN A 34 14.81 6.97 17.01
C ASN A 34 13.95 6.67 15.76
N LEU A 35 14.15 5.51 15.12
CA LEU A 35 13.36 5.09 13.97
C LEU A 35 11.88 4.98 14.32
N ARG A 36 11.54 4.39 15.49
CA ARG A 36 10.17 4.35 16.00
C ARG A 36 9.56 5.74 16.14
N LEU A 37 10.29 6.70 16.73
CA LEU A 37 9.80 8.07 16.85
C LEU A 37 9.57 8.72 15.47
N LYS A 38 10.52 8.58 14.54
CA LYS A 38 10.39 9.06 13.16
C LYS A 38 9.17 8.44 12.46
N HIS A 39 8.91 7.16 12.67
CA HIS A 39 7.73 6.49 12.12
C HIS A 39 6.43 7.14 12.61
N PHE A 40 6.27 7.41 13.90
CA PHE A 40 5.08 8.09 14.42
C PHE A 40 4.94 9.53 13.92
N ILE A 41 6.06 10.24 13.71
CA ILE A 41 6.06 11.58 13.11
C ILE A 41 5.55 11.51 11.67
N SER A 42 6.08 10.59 10.86
CA SER A 42 5.67 10.36 9.46
C SER A 42 4.20 9.96 9.36
N LEU A 43 3.74 9.05 10.23
CA LEU A 43 2.34 8.65 10.32
C LEU A 43 1.43 9.81 10.70
N GLY A 44 1.84 10.62 11.69
CA GLY A 44 1.07 11.79 12.11
C GLY A 44 0.99 12.88 11.04
N ARG A 45 2.04 13.06 10.23
CA ARG A 45 1.99 13.93 9.05
C ARG A 45 0.99 13.40 8.03
N ALA A 46 1.08 12.12 7.68
CA ALA A 46 0.18 11.52 6.70
C ALA A 46 -1.30 11.64 7.13
N LEU A 47 -1.59 11.41 8.42
CA LEU A 47 -2.95 11.58 8.98
C LEU A 47 -3.44 13.04 8.89
N ALA A 48 -2.57 14.02 9.13
CA ALA A 48 -2.92 15.43 8.97
C ALA A 48 -3.17 15.77 7.49
N ASP A 49 -2.31 15.29 6.60
CA ASP A 49 -2.38 15.56 5.16
C ASP A 49 -3.56 14.83 4.48
N CYS A 50 -4.12 13.77 5.10
CA CYS A 50 -5.38 13.16 4.68
C CYS A 50 -6.53 14.17 4.66
N SER A 51 -6.53 15.18 5.53
CA SER A 51 -7.54 16.24 5.50
C SER A 51 -7.52 16.98 4.16
N ILE A 52 -6.34 17.26 3.61
CA ILE A 52 -6.19 17.89 2.29
C ILE A 52 -6.72 16.93 1.21
N ALA A 53 -6.34 15.65 1.27
CA ALA A 53 -6.79 14.67 0.30
C ALA A 53 -8.32 14.47 0.32
N TRP A 54 -8.95 14.54 1.50
CA TRP A 54 -10.40 14.32 1.65
C TRP A 54 -11.27 15.52 1.28
N TRP A 55 -10.80 16.75 1.50
CA TRP A 55 -11.66 17.95 1.35
C TRP A 55 -11.22 18.92 0.26
N SER A 56 -9.95 18.91 -0.15
CA SER A 56 -9.47 19.87 -1.12
C SER A 56 -9.82 19.50 -2.56
N LYS A 57 -9.78 20.48 -3.45
CA LYS A 57 -9.93 20.29 -4.90
C LYS A 57 -8.76 19.53 -5.51
N ALA A 58 -8.97 18.90 -6.67
CA ALA A 58 -7.96 18.09 -7.36
C ALA A 58 -6.62 18.81 -7.56
N SER A 59 -6.62 20.12 -7.87
CA SER A 59 -5.38 20.89 -8.04
C SER A 59 -4.53 21.00 -6.78
N SER A 60 -5.15 21.06 -5.59
CA SER A 60 -4.43 21.06 -4.31
C SER A 60 -3.83 19.68 -4.00
N ILE A 61 -4.57 18.62 -4.32
CA ILE A 61 -4.08 17.24 -4.14
C ILE A 61 -2.92 16.94 -5.11
N LYS A 62 -2.98 17.44 -6.35
CA LYS A 62 -1.86 17.35 -7.32
C LYS A 62 -0.61 18.07 -6.84
N LYS A 63 -0.75 19.17 -6.07
CA LYS A 63 0.38 19.84 -5.42
C LYS A 63 0.90 19.07 -4.21
N LEU A 64 0.01 18.45 -3.44
CA LEU A 64 0.36 17.64 -2.27
C LEU A 64 1.16 16.39 -2.66
N ALA A 65 0.77 15.74 -3.77
CA ALA A 65 1.42 14.50 -4.21
C ALA A 65 1.67 14.51 -5.73
N LYS A 66 2.93 14.42 -6.11
CA LYS A 66 3.39 14.31 -7.50
C LYS A 66 3.52 12.85 -7.90
N ILE A 67 3.30 12.55 -9.17
CA ILE A 67 3.46 11.21 -9.73
C ILE A 67 4.71 11.21 -10.62
N GLU A 68 5.56 10.22 -10.41
CA GLU A 68 6.72 9.92 -11.23
C GLU A 68 6.52 8.60 -11.96
N ARG A 69 7.02 8.55 -13.19
CA ARG A 69 7.02 7.37 -14.06
C ARG A 69 5.63 6.81 -14.35
N LYS A 70 4.62 7.70 -14.45
CA LYS A 70 3.25 7.30 -14.77
C LYS A 70 3.15 6.58 -16.12
N GLU A 71 4.04 6.88 -17.05
CA GLU A 71 4.13 6.24 -18.35
C GLU A 71 4.24 4.70 -18.28
N ILE A 72 4.81 4.16 -17.18
CA ILE A 72 4.86 2.71 -16.95
C ILE A 72 3.45 2.14 -16.75
N LEU A 73 2.62 2.82 -15.96
CA LEU A 73 1.23 2.41 -15.75
C LEU A 73 0.42 2.56 -17.04
N ASP A 74 0.55 3.70 -17.72
CA ASP A 74 -0.21 3.99 -18.94
C ASP A 74 0.10 2.98 -20.04
N GLN A 75 1.37 2.63 -20.22
CA GLN A 75 1.79 1.58 -21.15
C GLN A 75 1.19 0.23 -20.77
N ALA A 76 1.29 -0.18 -19.50
CA ALA A 76 0.75 -1.45 -19.06
C ALA A 76 -0.77 -1.54 -19.27
N LEU A 77 -1.52 -0.45 -19.00
CA LEU A 77 -2.97 -0.37 -19.22
C LEU A 77 -3.34 -0.46 -20.71
N SER A 78 -2.52 0.07 -21.60
CA SER A 78 -2.76 -0.05 -23.05
C SER A 78 -2.58 -1.49 -23.54
N GLU A 79 -1.68 -2.25 -22.93
CA GLU A 79 -1.36 -3.62 -23.32
C GLU A 79 -2.35 -4.66 -22.75
N GLY A 80 -2.92 -4.43 -21.55
CA GLY A 80 -3.84 -5.42 -20.96
C GLY A 80 -4.31 -5.10 -19.53
N PRO A 81 -4.80 -6.14 -18.83
CA PRO A 81 -5.17 -6.02 -17.42
C PRO A 81 -3.96 -5.67 -16.55
N VAL A 82 -4.19 -4.86 -15.50
CA VAL A 82 -3.12 -4.40 -14.58
C VAL A 82 -3.51 -4.59 -13.12
N ILE A 83 -2.60 -5.15 -12.35
CA ILE A 83 -2.64 -5.12 -10.89
C ILE A 83 -1.58 -4.11 -10.42
N VAL A 84 -2.02 -3.05 -9.75
CA VAL A 84 -1.12 -2.08 -9.13
C VAL A 84 -0.82 -2.55 -7.72
N LEU A 85 0.41 -2.98 -7.50
CA LEU A 85 0.91 -3.45 -6.21
C LEU A 85 1.29 -2.25 -5.34
N ALA A 86 0.49 -1.96 -4.32
CA ALA A 86 0.67 -0.80 -3.44
C ALA A 86 0.91 -1.23 -1.99
N PRO A 87 2.17 -1.39 -1.54
CA PRO A 87 2.47 -1.71 -0.15
C PRO A 87 1.99 -0.64 0.84
N HIS A 88 1.75 -1.04 2.10
CA HIS A 88 1.29 -0.14 3.14
C HIS A 88 2.40 0.82 3.62
N PHE A 89 2.57 1.92 2.91
CA PHE A 89 3.30 3.09 3.41
C PHE A 89 2.33 4.10 4.02
N VAL A 90 2.80 4.91 4.96
CA VAL A 90 1.95 5.86 5.72
C VAL A 90 1.16 6.83 4.85
N GLY A 91 1.61 7.11 3.62
CA GLY A 91 0.92 7.97 2.65
C GLY A 91 -0.13 7.28 1.77
N LEU A 92 -0.45 6.00 2.01
CA LEU A 92 -1.27 5.17 1.13
C LEU A 92 -2.66 5.78 0.81
N GLU A 93 -3.32 6.40 1.77
CA GLU A 93 -4.62 7.06 1.54
C GLU A 93 -4.49 8.23 0.55
N ILE A 94 -3.39 9.00 0.67
CA ILE A 94 -3.07 10.10 -0.25
C ILE A 94 -2.78 9.55 -1.64
N LEU A 95 -2.04 8.44 -1.74
CA LEU A 95 -1.77 7.74 -3.00
C LEU A 95 -3.07 7.35 -3.70
N GLY A 96 -3.97 6.66 -3.01
CA GLY A 96 -5.23 6.20 -3.59
C GLY A 96 -6.09 7.36 -4.11
N ILE A 97 -6.26 8.40 -3.31
CA ILE A 97 -7.05 9.59 -3.70
C ILE A 97 -6.35 10.35 -4.84
N ARG A 98 -5.02 10.48 -4.80
CA ARG A 98 -4.28 11.17 -5.87
C ARG A 98 -4.42 10.45 -7.21
N LEU A 99 -4.35 9.12 -7.22
CA LEU A 99 -4.51 8.35 -8.44
C LEU A 99 -5.97 8.35 -8.93
N SER A 100 -6.96 8.36 -8.04
CA SER A 100 -8.37 8.44 -8.44
C SER A 100 -8.75 9.73 -9.18
N ILE A 101 -7.89 10.76 -9.18
CA ILE A 101 -8.10 11.95 -10.02
C ILE A 101 -7.86 11.65 -11.50
N GLU A 102 -7.02 10.69 -11.81
CA GLU A 102 -6.57 10.42 -13.19
C GLU A 102 -7.06 9.08 -13.72
N GLU A 103 -7.27 8.08 -12.85
CA GLU A 103 -7.59 6.72 -13.23
C GLU A 103 -8.90 6.22 -12.63
N HIS A 104 -9.67 5.49 -13.42
CA HIS A 104 -10.69 4.59 -12.89
C HIS A 104 -10.01 3.36 -12.33
N ALA A 105 -10.50 2.83 -11.21
CA ALA A 105 -9.85 1.70 -10.57
C ALA A 105 -10.83 0.87 -9.75
N GLN A 106 -10.37 -0.31 -9.35
CA GLN A 106 -10.98 -1.07 -8.27
C GLN A 106 -9.96 -1.30 -7.17
N THR A 107 -10.42 -1.39 -5.94
CA THR A 107 -9.58 -1.76 -4.79
C THR A 107 -10.37 -2.59 -3.80
N MET A 108 -9.69 -3.51 -3.15
CA MET A 108 -10.28 -4.24 -2.03
C MET A 108 -10.22 -3.37 -0.78
N TYR A 109 -11.30 -3.33 -0.02
CA TYR A 109 -11.34 -2.60 1.24
C TYR A 109 -11.93 -3.44 2.37
N SER A 110 -11.53 -3.12 3.58
CA SER A 110 -12.14 -3.68 4.79
C SER A 110 -13.19 -2.71 5.32
N LYS A 111 -14.43 -3.20 5.40
CA LYS A 111 -15.54 -2.44 5.96
C LYS A 111 -15.23 -2.03 7.41
N GLN A 112 -15.42 -0.76 7.72
CA GLN A 112 -15.22 -0.27 9.07
C GLN A 112 -16.34 -0.73 10.00
N LYS A 113 -16.03 -0.91 11.28
CA LYS A 113 -17.04 -1.31 12.30
C LYS A 113 -18.07 -0.21 12.51
N ASP A 114 -17.64 1.06 12.50
CA ASP A 114 -18.53 2.21 12.59
C ASP A 114 -19.09 2.53 11.22
N PRO A 115 -20.43 2.49 11.01
CA PRO A 115 -21.05 2.71 9.71
C PRO A 115 -20.95 4.17 9.22
N ILE A 116 -20.83 5.13 10.13
CA ILE A 116 -20.65 6.55 9.78
C ILE A 116 -19.25 6.75 9.20
N LEU A 117 -18.24 6.22 9.90
CA LEU A 117 -16.86 6.26 9.43
C LEU A 117 -16.70 5.49 8.10
N ASP A 118 -17.34 4.33 7.97
CA ASP A 118 -17.31 3.53 6.74
C ASP A 118 -17.86 4.31 5.55
N LYS A 119 -19.06 4.88 5.67
CA LYS A 119 -19.68 5.71 4.64
C LYS A 119 -18.84 6.95 4.31
N PHE A 120 -18.27 7.59 5.32
CA PHE A 120 -17.39 8.74 5.13
C PHE A 120 -16.17 8.36 4.29
N LEU A 121 -15.41 7.33 4.69
CA LEU A 121 -14.21 6.90 3.96
C LEU A 121 -14.54 6.47 2.53
N GLN A 122 -15.62 5.72 2.32
CA GLN A 122 -16.07 5.37 0.97
C GLN A 122 -16.32 6.61 0.13
N SER A 123 -17.07 7.59 0.66
CA SER A 123 -17.37 8.84 -0.05
C SER A 123 -16.11 9.66 -0.40
N ARG A 124 -15.05 9.59 0.44
CA ARG A 124 -13.79 10.31 0.17
C ARG A 124 -12.94 9.61 -0.87
N ARG A 125 -12.92 8.28 -0.86
CA ARG A 125 -12.14 7.47 -1.81
C ARG A 125 -12.75 7.43 -3.21
N THR A 126 -14.05 7.64 -3.33
CA THR A 126 -14.78 7.60 -4.62
C THR A 126 -15.14 8.98 -5.16
N ARG A 127 -14.55 10.05 -4.62
CA ARG A 127 -14.99 11.44 -4.91
C ARG A 127 -14.55 12.01 -6.27
N PHE A 128 -13.62 11.38 -6.95
CA PHE A 128 -13.14 11.86 -8.26
C PHE A 128 -13.61 10.94 -9.39
N ARG A 129 -12.76 10.07 -9.90
CA ARG A 129 -13.19 9.09 -10.89
C ARG A 129 -13.82 7.89 -10.20
N GLU A 130 -14.63 7.14 -10.97
CA GLU A 130 -15.27 5.93 -10.47
C GLU A 130 -14.19 4.96 -9.92
N THR A 131 -14.22 4.78 -8.61
CA THR A 131 -13.42 3.80 -7.90
C THR A 131 -14.33 2.74 -7.30
N LYS A 132 -14.28 1.53 -7.83
CA LYS A 132 -15.06 0.42 -7.31
C LYS A 132 -14.41 -0.12 -6.04
N LEU A 133 -15.04 0.12 -4.90
CA LEU A 133 -14.64 -0.46 -3.63
C LEU A 133 -15.24 -1.86 -3.51
N ILE A 134 -14.38 -2.89 -3.43
CA ILE A 134 -14.79 -4.29 -3.37
C ILE A 134 -14.57 -4.79 -1.96
N SER A 135 -15.64 -5.20 -1.30
CA SER A 135 -15.54 -5.90 -0.02
C SER A 135 -15.04 -7.33 -0.24
N ARG A 136 -14.33 -7.88 0.74
CA ARG A 136 -13.95 -9.31 0.74
C ARG A 136 -15.15 -10.24 0.58
N GLN A 137 -16.32 -9.82 1.04
CA GLN A 137 -17.58 -10.58 0.97
C GLN A 137 -18.15 -10.64 -0.46
N ASP A 138 -17.78 -9.70 -1.34
CA ASP A 138 -18.26 -9.64 -2.74
C ASP A 138 -17.62 -10.71 -3.63
N GLY A 139 -16.65 -11.43 -3.11
CA GLY A 139 -15.99 -12.55 -3.75
C GLY A 139 -15.03 -12.17 -4.89
N ILE A 140 -14.08 -13.05 -5.17
CA ILE A 140 -13.01 -12.85 -6.14
C ILE A 140 -13.50 -12.76 -7.60
N LYS A 141 -14.66 -13.33 -7.90
CA LYS A 141 -15.21 -13.34 -9.28
C LYS A 141 -15.47 -11.94 -9.82
N SER A 142 -15.90 -11.00 -8.96
CA SER A 142 -16.14 -9.61 -9.36
C SER A 142 -14.83 -8.89 -9.70
N VAL A 143 -13.75 -9.15 -8.95
CA VAL A 143 -12.41 -8.63 -9.20
C VAL A 143 -11.87 -9.12 -10.54
N ILE A 144 -11.96 -10.44 -10.78
CA ILE A 144 -11.48 -11.06 -12.03
C ILE A 144 -12.22 -10.50 -13.25
N ARG A 145 -13.55 -10.35 -13.15
CA ARG A 145 -14.34 -9.79 -14.24
C ARG A 145 -13.92 -8.34 -14.55
N ALA A 146 -13.74 -7.52 -13.54
CA ALA A 146 -13.32 -6.14 -13.70
C ALA A 146 -11.89 -6.01 -14.26
N LEU A 147 -10.94 -6.85 -13.81
CA LEU A 147 -9.60 -6.94 -14.39
C LEU A 147 -9.64 -7.31 -15.88
N LYS A 148 -10.42 -8.34 -16.25
CA LYS A 148 -10.60 -8.72 -17.65
C LYS A 148 -11.25 -7.62 -18.51
N ALA A 149 -12.05 -6.75 -17.90
CA ALA A 149 -12.61 -5.53 -18.51
C ALA A 149 -11.61 -4.34 -18.46
N ARG A 150 -10.33 -4.59 -18.14
CA ARG A 150 -9.25 -3.60 -18.06
C ARG A 150 -9.43 -2.52 -16.99
N LEU A 151 -10.24 -2.76 -15.97
CA LEU A 151 -10.27 -1.90 -14.78
C LEU A 151 -9.12 -2.29 -13.85
N PRO A 152 -8.09 -1.45 -13.64
CA PRO A 152 -6.93 -1.79 -12.83
C PRO A 152 -7.31 -2.06 -11.38
N LEU A 153 -6.67 -3.08 -10.79
CA LEU A 153 -6.83 -3.45 -9.39
C LEU A 153 -5.70 -2.87 -8.56
N PHE A 154 -6.01 -1.99 -7.62
CA PHE A 154 -5.09 -1.60 -6.57
C PHE A 154 -5.14 -2.65 -5.46
N PHE A 155 -4.02 -3.34 -5.27
CA PHE A 155 -3.92 -4.44 -4.31
C PHE A 155 -2.81 -4.19 -3.29
N LEU A 156 -3.13 -4.44 -2.02
CA LEU A 156 -2.28 -4.22 -0.86
C LEU A 156 -2.00 -5.57 -0.20
N PRO A 157 -0.88 -6.23 -0.53
CA PRO A 157 -0.67 -7.64 -0.17
C PRO A 157 -0.03 -7.86 1.20
N ASP A 158 0.48 -6.83 1.85
CA ASP A 158 1.44 -6.87 2.94
C ASP A 158 0.80 -6.71 4.34
N MET A 159 -0.46 -7.11 4.48
CA MET A 159 -1.13 -7.23 5.77
C MET A 159 -1.30 -8.70 6.14
N ASP A 160 -1.22 -9.02 7.43
CA ASP A 160 -1.51 -10.37 7.91
C ASP A 160 -3.01 -10.66 7.81
N PHE A 161 -3.35 -11.68 7.02
CA PHE A 161 -4.72 -12.17 6.85
C PHE A 161 -4.96 -13.50 7.58
N GLY A 162 -4.00 -13.91 8.38
CA GLY A 162 -3.99 -15.21 9.07
C GLY A 162 -3.42 -16.34 8.21
N PRO A 163 -3.20 -17.52 8.81
CA PRO A 163 -2.45 -18.61 8.17
C PRO A 163 -3.25 -19.38 7.12
N LYS A 164 -4.57 -19.23 7.06
CA LYS A 164 -5.45 -20.11 6.26
C LYS A 164 -5.20 -20.07 4.76
N ASP A 165 -4.83 -18.91 4.22
CA ASP A 165 -4.61 -18.70 2.79
C ASP A 165 -3.24 -18.05 2.52
N ALA A 166 -2.28 -18.29 3.43
CA ALA A 166 -0.94 -17.73 3.36
C ALA A 166 0.09 -18.78 2.96
N VAL A 167 1.07 -18.36 2.21
CA VAL A 167 2.35 -19.06 2.01
C VAL A 167 3.41 -18.41 2.90
N TYR A 168 4.40 -19.21 3.31
CA TYR A 168 5.47 -18.71 4.15
C TYR A 168 6.70 -18.39 3.30
N VAL A 169 7.00 -17.10 3.17
CA VAL A 169 8.16 -16.61 2.40
C VAL A 169 8.96 -15.61 3.23
N PRO A 170 10.26 -15.42 2.93
CA PRO A 170 11.09 -14.49 3.67
C PRO A 170 10.57 -13.03 3.59
N PHE A 171 10.65 -12.34 4.74
CA PHE A 171 10.50 -10.90 4.85
C PHE A 171 11.43 -10.42 5.95
N PHE A 172 12.41 -9.59 5.64
CA PHE A 172 13.53 -9.23 6.52
C PHE A 172 14.27 -10.45 7.11
N GLY A 173 14.40 -11.53 6.32
CA GLY A 173 15.05 -12.77 6.74
C GLY A 173 14.20 -13.66 7.66
N ILE A 174 12.96 -13.29 7.94
CA ILE A 174 12.03 -14.04 8.77
C ILE A 174 10.95 -14.67 7.88
N SER A 175 10.58 -15.92 8.16
CA SER A 175 9.48 -16.59 7.47
C SER A 175 8.15 -15.91 7.84
N ALA A 176 7.58 -15.16 6.92
CA ALA A 176 6.36 -14.39 7.11
C ALA A 176 5.19 -15.00 6.35
N ALA A 177 4.03 -15.08 7.02
CA ALA A 177 2.78 -15.49 6.39
C ALA A 177 2.33 -14.42 5.38
N THR A 178 2.37 -14.74 4.10
CA THR A 178 2.09 -13.82 3.00
C THR A 178 1.02 -14.39 2.09
N ILE A 179 0.06 -13.57 1.67
CA ILE A 179 -0.96 -14.01 0.71
C ILE A 179 -0.37 -14.08 -0.70
N ASP A 180 -0.65 -15.16 -1.41
CA ASP A 180 -0.25 -15.36 -2.80
C ASP A 180 -1.31 -14.89 -3.82
N ALA A 181 -2.24 -14.04 -3.38
CA ALA A 181 -3.35 -13.55 -4.20
C ALA A 181 -2.89 -12.75 -5.43
N VAL A 182 -1.79 -11.98 -5.32
CA VAL A 182 -1.28 -11.18 -6.44
C VAL A 182 -0.80 -12.07 -7.59
N PRO A 183 0.14 -13.01 -7.40
CA PRO A 183 0.57 -13.88 -8.49
C PRO A 183 -0.56 -14.78 -9.01
N ARG A 184 -1.46 -15.28 -8.16
CA ARG A 184 -2.64 -16.06 -8.60
C ARG A 184 -3.57 -15.25 -9.49
N LEU A 185 -3.90 -14.03 -9.09
CA LEU A 185 -4.75 -13.14 -9.91
C LEU A 185 -4.07 -12.76 -11.21
N ALA A 186 -2.76 -12.46 -11.16
CA ALA A 186 -1.98 -12.13 -12.34
C ALA A 186 -1.97 -13.30 -13.34
N ALA A 187 -1.71 -14.53 -12.88
CA ALA A 187 -1.74 -15.73 -13.71
C ALA A 187 -3.14 -15.96 -14.35
N LEU A 188 -4.21 -15.86 -13.54
CA LEU A 188 -5.57 -16.12 -13.97
C LEU A 188 -6.10 -15.08 -14.97
N THR A 189 -5.67 -13.83 -14.85
CA THR A 189 -6.18 -12.72 -15.66
C THR A 189 -5.20 -12.25 -16.73
N LYS A 190 -4.00 -12.80 -16.76
CA LYS A 190 -2.85 -12.33 -17.55
C LYS A 190 -2.51 -10.86 -17.28
N ALA A 191 -2.75 -10.40 -16.06
CA ALA A 191 -2.50 -9.03 -15.67
C ALA A 191 -1.00 -8.79 -15.44
N LYS A 192 -0.49 -7.65 -15.92
CA LYS A 192 0.81 -7.14 -15.51
C LYS A 192 0.74 -6.62 -14.07
N VAL A 193 1.76 -6.91 -13.28
CA VAL A 193 1.88 -6.38 -11.92
C VAL A 193 2.81 -5.18 -11.93
N ILE A 194 2.29 -4.01 -11.60
CA ILE A 194 3.01 -2.72 -11.60
C ILE A 194 3.14 -2.25 -10.15
N PRO A 195 4.34 -2.33 -9.56
CA PRO A 195 4.55 -1.83 -8.21
C PRO A 195 4.48 -0.30 -8.15
N VAL A 196 3.95 0.23 -7.04
CA VAL A 196 3.90 1.66 -6.76
C VAL A 196 4.23 1.93 -5.29
N THR A 197 4.96 2.99 -5.03
CA THR A 197 5.21 3.47 -3.67
C THR A 197 4.82 4.93 -3.53
N ILE A 198 4.64 5.37 -2.28
CA ILE A 198 4.51 6.79 -1.94
C ILE A 198 5.54 7.13 -0.86
N ARG A 199 6.27 8.22 -1.05
CA ARG A 199 7.33 8.68 -0.14
C ARG A 199 7.08 10.10 0.32
N GLN A 200 7.24 10.34 1.61
CA GLN A 200 7.37 11.66 2.20
C GLN A 200 8.82 12.13 2.10
N TYR A 201 9.01 13.39 1.80
CA TYR A 201 10.27 14.12 1.93
C TYR A 201 10.17 15.18 3.05
N GLY A 202 10.78 16.33 2.90
CA GLY A 202 10.67 17.43 3.88
C GLY A 202 9.22 17.89 4.10
N PHE A 203 8.94 18.54 5.23
CA PHE A 203 7.57 18.94 5.61
C PHE A 203 6.87 19.84 4.56
N ASN A 204 7.64 20.65 3.85
CA ASN A 204 7.14 21.55 2.81
C ASN A 204 7.25 20.97 1.40
N GLU A 205 7.67 19.71 1.29
CA GLU A 205 7.84 19.04 0.01
C GLU A 205 6.62 18.13 -0.28
N PRO A 206 6.24 17.98 -1.57
CA PRO A 206 5.18 17.08 -1.95
C PRO A 206 5.57 15.63 -1.67
N TYR A 207 4.57 14.79 -1.49
CA TYR A 207 4.75 13.34 -1.61
C TYR A 207 5.15 12.99 -3.03
N ILE A 208 5.97 11.98 -3.18
CA ILE A 208 6.31 11.40 -4.48
C ILE A 208 5.70 10.02 -4.58
N ILE A 209 4.79 9.86 -5.53
CA ILE A 209 4.23 8.57 -5.94
C ILE A 209 5.06 8.09 -7.12
N LYS A 210 5.69 6.93 -7.00
CA LYS A 210 6.58 6.40 -8.03
C LYS A 210 6.15 5.02 -8.48
N PHE A 211 5.95 4.85 -9.79
CA PHE A 211 5.71 3.56 -10.42
C PHE A 211 7.03 2.88 -10.79
N PHE A 212 7.03 1.55 -10.69
CA PHE A 212 8.16 0.71 -11.05
C PHE A 212 7.77 -0.25 -12.18
N PRO A 213 8.71 -0.67 -13.03
CA PRO A 213 8.42 -1.62 -14.08
C PRO A 213 7.93 -2.95 -13.49
N SER A 214 7.12 -3.67 -14.24
CA SER A 214 6.79 -5.06 -13.93
C SER A 214 8.06 -5.92 -13.92
N TRP A 215 8.04 -6.98 -13.12
CA TRP A 215 9.13 -7.95 -13.13
C TRP A 215 9.08 -8.81 -14.40
N ASN A 216 10.25 -9.20 -14.90
CA ASN A 216 10.35 -10.14 -16.00
C ASN A 216 9.84 -11.52 -15.58
N ASN A 217 9.12 -12.21 -16.47
CA ASN A 217 8.54 -13.52 -16.22
C ASN A 217 7.67 -13.63 -14.96
N TYR A 218 6.91 -12.55 -14.66
CA TYR A 218 5.99 -12.52 -13.53
C TYR A 218 4.54 -12.38 -14.02
N PRO A 219 3.59 -13.23 -13.58
CA PRO A 219 3.84 -14.38 -12.73
C PRO A 219 4.53 -15.51 -13.49
N SER A 220 5.32 -16.28 -12.76
CA SER A 220 5.95 -17.51 -13.23
C SER A 220 5.03 -18.73 -12.99
N CYS A 221 5.54 -19.95 -13.20
CA CYS A 221 4.85 -21.17 -12.79
C CYS A 221 5.04 -21.52 -11.31
N ASP A 222 5.87 -20.76 -10.59
CA ASP A 222 6.20 -20.96 -9.17
C ASP A 222 5.61 -19.81 -8.32
N LEU A 223 4.43 -20.05 -7.79
CA LEU A 223 3.71 -19.09 -6.94
C LEU A 223 4.49 -18.71 -5.67
N LEU A 224 5.28 -19.62 -5.12
CA LEU A 224 6.08 -19.35 -3.94
C LEU A 224 7.19 -18.36 -4.24
N ASN A 225 7.91 -18.58 -5.35
CA ASN A 225 8.95 -17.69 -5.83
C ASN A 225 8.38 -16.32 -6.24
N ASP A 226 7.22 -16.29 -6.88
CA ASP A 226 6.53 -15.05 -7.23
C ASP A 226 6.15 -14.24 -5.98
N THR A 227 5.63 -14.92 -4.94
CA THR A 227 5.29 -14.27 -3.66
C THR A 227 6.55 -13.76 -2.95
N LYS A 228 7.66 -14.51 -3.03
CA LYS A 228 8.97 -14.07 -2.52
C LYS A 228 9.46 -12.82 -3.24
N THR A 229 9.41 -12.79 -4.57
CA THR A 229 9.79 -11.62 -5.39
C THR A 229 9.00 -10.37 -4.98
N MET A 230 7.70 -10.52 -4.74
CA MET A 230 6.86 -9.45 -4.22
C MET A 230 7.34 -8.94 -2.85
N ASN A 231 7.62 -9.86 -1.92
CA ASN A 231 8.12 -9.50 -0.59
C ASN A 231 9.50 -8.83 -0.65
N GLU A 232 10.40 -9.29 -1.50
CA GLU A 232 11.74 -8.70 -1.71
C GLU A 232 11.63 -7.25 -2.21
N PHE A 233 10.69 -6.96 -3.10
CA PHE A 233 10.41 -5.59 -3.51
C PHE A 233 9.92 -4.75 -2.33
N ILE A 234 8.93 -5.23 -1.57
CA ILE A 234 8.37 -4.51 -0.43
C ILE A 234 9.45 -4.26 0.63
N GLU A 235 10.25 -5.28 0.95
CA GLU A 235 11.37 -5.16 1.89
C GLU A 235 12.39 -4.13 1.42
N THR A 236 12.76 -4.15 0.14
CA THR A 236 13.70 -3.17 -0.44
C THR A 236 13.18 -1.75 -0.25
N GLN A 237 11.91 -1.50 -0.55
CA GLN A 237 11.32 -0.17 -0.37
C GLN A 237 11.21 0.21 1.12
N ALA A 238 10.86 -0.74 1.99
CA ALA A 238 10.80 -0.52 3.43
C ALA A 238 12.18 -0.21 4.03
N ARG A 239 13.27 -0.82 3.52
CA ARG A 239 14.65 -0.49 3.91
C ARG A 239 15.10 0.90 3.44
N MET A 240 14.62 1.36 2.28
CA MET A 240 14.94 2.69 1.75
C MET A 240 14.24 3.84 2.49
N MET A 241 13.08 3.58 3.09
CA MET A 241 12.27 4.57 3.83
C MET A 241 11.64 3.93 5.08
N PRO A 242 12.49 3.44 6.01
CA PRO A 242 12.04 2.60 7.10
C PRO A 242 11.10 3.31 8.09
N GLU A 243 11.16 4.64 8.20
CA GLU A 243 10.23 5.42 9.01
C GLU A 243 8.84 5.53 8.39
N GLN A 244 8.64 5.12 7.14
CA GLN A 244 7.39 5.31 6.41
C GLN A 244 6.63 4.02 6.12
N TYR A 245 7.22 2.83 6.32
CA TYR A 245 6.49 1.58 6.23
C TYR A 245 5.52 1.42 7.41
N TYR A 246 4.38 0.78 7.23
CA TYR A 246 3.26 0.81 8.18
C TYR A 246 3.45 -0.18 9.35
N TRP A 247 4.45 0.07 10.19
CA TRP A 247 4.84 -0.80 11.33
C TRP A 247 3.80 -0.93 12.44
N VAL A 248 2.73 -0.14 12.45
CA VAL A 248 1.68 -0.18 13.49
C VAL A 248 0.73 -1.36 13.35
N HIS A 249 0.85 -2.16 12.29
CA HIS A 249 0.10 -3.40 12.09
C HIS A 249 0.78 -4.56 12.82
N LYS A 250 -0.06 -5.52 13.34
CA LYS A 250 0.43 -6.73 14.01
C LYS A 250 0.86 -7.75 12.98
#